data_cd9071dd1e0aee49f0e331bb83e573d2
#
_entry.id   cd9071dd1e0aee49f0e331bb83e573d2
#
_cell.length_a   1.000
_cell.length_b   1.000
_cell.length_c   1.000
_cell.angle_alpha   90.00
_cell.angle_beta   90.00
_cell.angle_gamma   90.00
#
_symmetry.space_group_name_H-M   'P 1'
#
loop_
_entity.id
_entity.type
_entity.pdbx_description
1 polymer ?
#
loop_
_entity_poly.entity_id
_entity_poly.type
_entity_poly.pdbx_seq_one_letter_code
_entity_poly.pdbx_strand_id
1 'polypeptide(L)'
;EAGIAAGVACVMTSYNRINGEWAGQSKEVITDLLRGELGFEGLVMTDWNSVYDMQKLILSGQNVEMPGSWKEDITAQELLSQGKITEADIDAMIRPLIATCIRFGLYDRKGDEKYKPELLAKLPEHEAAAYRTSSEGIVLLRNDGLLPLKPGTKILAAGQFLDEIPRGAGSAAVKGYNNVTLRQALEEQFGARVTFAEKPSKEQFAAADVVLISVGTLDAESIERPFALPSSAEKLVQQAVGANPRTVVLVNSGSGIRMTGWADKAAAILYGWYPGQNGFRAIAKVLAGELNPSG
;
A
#
# COMPACT_ATOMS: atom_id res chain seq x y z
N GLU A 1 -2.18 -18.23 -16.62
CA GLU A 1 -2.96 -19.50 -16.65
C GLU A 1 -3.76 -19.69 -15.36
N ALA A 2 -3.13 -19.79 -14.17
CA ALA A 2 -3.82 -20.07 -12.91
C ALA A 2 -4.92 -19.04 -12.58
N GLY A 3 -4.68 -17.75 -12.81
CA GLY A 3 -5.68 -16.69 -12.60
C GLY A 3 -6.88 -16.83 -13.54
N ILE A 4 -6.66 -17.23 -14.79
CA ILE A 4 -7.72 -17.46 -15.77
C ILE A 4 -8.55 -18.69 -15.35
N ALA A 5 -7.87 -19.78 -14.98
CA ALA A 5 -8.53 -20.98 -14.48
C ALA A 5 -9.35 -20.72 -13.21
N ALA A 6 -8.91 -19.79 -12.36
CA ALA A 6 -9.64 -19.34 -11.18
C ALA A 6 -10.82 -18.40 -11.49
N GLY A 7 -11.02 -17.99 -12.76
CA GLY A 7 -12.15 -17.17 -13.18
C GLY A 7 -11.94 -15.66 -13.03
N VAL A 8 -10.69 -15.17 -13.16
CA VAL A 8 -10.44 -13.72 -13.16
C VAL A 8 -11.30 -13.01 -14.21
N ALA A 9 -11.92 -11.91 -13.83
CA ALA A 9 -12.84 -11.16 -14.69
C ALA A 9 -12.14 -10.12 -15.56
N CYS A 10 -11.02 -9.57 -15.09
CA CYS A 10 -10.28 -8.50 -15.75
C CYS A 10 -8.77 -8.74 -15.66
N VAL A 11 -8.05 -8.38 -16.71
CA VAL A 11 -6.59 -8.39 -16.77
C VAL A 11 -6.12 -6.99 -17.17
N MET A 12 -5.08 -6.48 -16.51
CA MET A 12 -4.43 -5.22 -16.85
C MET A 12 -3.13 -5.51 -17.60
N THR A 13 -2.89 -4.77 -18.69
CA THR A 13 -1.62 -4.83 -19.42
C THR A 13 -0.58 -3.94 -18.75
N SER A 14 0.69 -4.28 -18.92
CA SER A 14 1.82 -3.62 -18.26
C SER A 14 2.41 -2.47 -19.11
N TYR A 15 3.29 -1.68 -18.49
CA TYR A 15 3.99 -0.56 -19.15
C TYR A 15 5.10 -0.97 -20.10
N ASN A 16 5.67 -2.16 -19.94
CA ASN A 16 6.84 -2.58 -20.69
C ASN A 16 6.51 -3.02 -22.12
N ARG A 17 7.55 -3.13 -22.94
CA ARG A 17 7.48 -3.77 -24.24
C ARG A 17 7.71 -5.27 -24.13
N ILE A 18 6.97 -6.02 -24.94
CA ILE A 18 7.16 -7.44 -25.17
C ILE A 18 7.42 -7.61 -26.67
N ASN A 19 8.53 -8.24 -27.02
CA ASN A 19 8.96 -8.41 -28.41
C ASN A 19 9.02 -7.07 -29.21
N GLY A 20 9.35 -5.96 -28.54
CA GLY A 20 9.47 -4.65 -29.17
C GLY A 20 8.20 -3.81 -29.26
N GLU A 21 7.01 -4.39 -29.00
CA GLU A 21 5.73 -3.68 -28.98
C GLU A 21 5.26 -3.44 -27.53
N TRP A 22 4.60 -2.31 -27.28
CA TRP A 22 4.03 -2.00 -25.98
C TRP A 22 2.90 -2.95 -25.61
N ALA A 23 2.91 -3.50 -24.40
CA ALA A 23 1.97 -4.53 -23.98
C ALA A 23 0.50 -4.07 -24.09
N GLY A 24 0.20 -2.78 -23.83
CA GLY A 24 -1.15 -2.20 -23.90
C GLY A 24 -1.72 -2.10 -25.33
N GLN A 25 -0.93 -2.31 -26.35
CA GLN A 25 -1.33 -2.23 -27.76
C GLN A 25 -0.82 -3.43 -28.59
N SER A 26 -0.36 -4.50 -27.93
CA SER A 26 0.21 -5.68 -28.59
C SER A 26 -0.86 -6.71 -28.90
N LYS A 27 -1.12 -6.93 -30.19
CA LYS A 27 -1.99 -8.00 -30.66
C LYS A 27 -1.47 -9.39 -30.25
N GLU A 28 -0.16 -9.62 -30.34
CA GLU A 28 0.48 -10.87 -29.94
C GLU A 28 0.18 -11.22 -28.47
N VAL A 29 0.28 -10.22 -27.58
CA VAL A 29 0.04 -10.42 -26.15
C VAL A 29 -1.45 -10.57 -25.83
N ILE A 30 -2.29 -9.69 -26.37
CA ILE A 30 -3.71 -9.61 -25.95
C ILE A 30 -4.57 -10.60 -26.73
N THR A 31 -4.46 -10.60 -28.06
CA THR A 31 -5.31 -11.45 -28.89
C THR A 31 -4.73 -12.87 -29.02
N ASP A 32 -3.48 -12.98 -29.42
CA ASP A 32 -2.95 -14.29 -29.80
C ASP A 32 -2.62 -15.12 -28.55
N LEU A 33 -1.90 -14.59 -27.58
CA LEU A 33 -1.55 -15.31 -26.35
C LEU A 33 -2.71 -15.34 -25.34
N LEU A 34 -3.15 -14.16 -24.85
CA LEU A 34 -4.09 -14.11 -23.72
C LEU A 34 -5.47 -14.67 -24.09
N ARG A 35 -6.03 -14.27 -25.25
CA ARG A 35 -7.34 -14.76 -25.69
C ARG A 35 -7.27 -16.08 -26.44
N GLY A 36 -6.31 -16.21 -27.37
CA GLY A 36 -6.17 -17.39 -28.23
C GLY A 36 -5.64 -18.60 -27.47
N GLU A 37 -4.43 -18.53 -26.93
CA GLU A 37 -3.79 -19.68 -26.29
C GLU A 37 -4.31 -19.95 -24.86
N LEU A 38 -4.49 -18.86 -24.07
CA LEU A 38 -4.91 -19.01 -22.67
C LEU A 38 -6.43 -18.98 -22.46
N GLY A 39 -7.21 -18.70 -23.50
CA GLY A 39 -8.67 -18.75 -23.47
C GLY A 39 -9.34 -17.69 -22.60
N PHE A 40 -8.73 -16.51 -22.42
CA PHE A 40 -9.29 -15.46 -21.62
C PHE A 40 -10.42 -14.71 -22.34
N GLU A 41 -11.63 -14.75 -21.81
CA GLU A 41 -12.83 -14.13 -22.39
C GLU A 41 -13.21 -12.80 -21.74
N GLY A 42 -12.54 -12.42 -20.63
CA GLY A 42 -12.90 -11.26 -19.84
C GLY A 42 -12.39 -9.93 -20.39
N LEU A 43 -12.53 -8.90 -19.56
CA LEU A 43 -12.12 -7.53 -19.84
C LEU A 43 -10.59 -7.40 -19.78
N VAL A 44 -10.00 -6.72 -20.78
CA VAL A 44 -8.60 -6.29 -20.76
C VAL A 44 -8.56 -4.78 -20.68
N MET A 45 -7.89 -4.22 -19.67
CA MET A 45 -7.65 -2.78 -19.53
C MET A 45 -6.16 -2.48 -19.62
N THR A 46 -5.83 -1.24 -19.97
CA THR A 46 -4.45 -0.79 -19.93
C THR A 46 -4.04 -0.39 -18.52
N ASP A 47 -2.76 -0.36 -18.25
CA ASP A 47 -2.24 0.49 -17.19
C ASP A 47 -2.33 1.97 -17.59
N TRP A 48 -2.01 2.88 -16.66
CA TRP A 48 -2.25 4.32 -16.79
C TRP A 48 -1.35 4.95 -17.87
N ASN A 49 -1.95 5.51 -18.94
CA ASN A 49 -1.21 6.13 -20.05
C ASN A 49 -0.21 5.19 -20.76
N SER A 50 -0.50 3.91 -20.90
CA SER A 50 0.40 2.90 -21.45
C SER A 50 0.14 2.55 -22.93
N VAL A 51 -0.62 3.38 -23.65
CA VAL A 51 -0.88 3.27 -25.09
C VAL A 51 -0.25 4.44 -25.82
N TYR A 52 0.24 4.17 -27.01
CA TYR A 52 0.97 5.15 -27.85
C TYR A 52 0.48 5.15 -29.31
N ASP A 53 -0.45 4.26 -29.67
CA ASP A 53 -0.98 4.13 -31.02
C ASP A 53 -2.43 3.60 -30.94
N MET A 54 -3.40 4.46 -31.25
CA MET A 54 -4.84 4.15 -31.19
C MET A 54 -5.24 3.03 -32.16
N GLN A 55 -4.67 3.01 -33.36
CA GLN A 55 -4.95 1.94 -34.32
C GLN A 55 -4.51 0.57 -33.78
N LYS A 56 -3.30 0.52 -33.24
CA LYS A 56 -2.78 -0.72 -32.64
C LYS A 56 -3.58 -1.14 -31.42
N LEU A 57 -3.99 -0.20 -30.56
CA LEU A 57 -4.86 -0.47 -29.42
C LEU A 57 -6.13 -1.20 -29.87
N ILE A 58 -6.84 -0.63 -30.87
CA ILE A 58 -8.10 -1.21 -31.37
C ILE A 58 -7.85 -2.61 -31.96
N LEU A 59 -6.85 -2.74 -32.84
CA LEU A 59 -6.53 -4.00 -33.52
C LEU A 59 -5.94 -5.05 -32.59
N SER A 60 -5.45 -4.68 -31.41
CA SER A 60 -4.96 -5.63 -30.40
C SER A 60 -6.06 -6.31 -29.59
N GLY A 61 -7.31 -5.82 -29.65
CA GLY A 61 -8.41 -6.32 -28.83
C GLY A 61 -8.38 -5.83 -27.38
N GLN A 62 -7.65 -4.77 -27.09
CA GLN A 62 -7.70 -4.02 -25.83
C GLN A 62 -9.11 -3.44 -25.63
N ASN A 63 -9.72 -3.59 -24.45
CA ASN A 63 -11.11 -3.16 -24.26
C ASN A 63 -11.24 -1.77 -23.65
N VAL A 64 -10.37 -1.42 -22.70
CA VAL A 64 -10.44 -0.15 -21.99
C VAL A 64 -9.05 0.46 -21.88
N GLU A 65 -8.93 1.70 -22.29
CA GLU A 65 -7.74 2.51 -22.05
C GLU A 65 -7.94 3.37 -20.79
N MET A 66 -6.92 3.40 -19.94
CA MET A 66 -6.92 4.16 -18.70
C MET A 66 -5.84 5.25 -18.70
N PRO A 67 -6.15 6.44 -18.26
CA PRO A 67 -7.47 6.98 -17.81
C PRO A 67 -8.38 7.46 -18.94
N GLY A 68 -8.01 7.24 -20.18
CA GLY A 68 -8.64 7.72 -21.41
C GLY A 68 -7.67 8.54 -22.24
N SER A 69 -7.82 8.44 -23.54
CA SER A 69 -6.91 8.98 -24.53
C SER A 69 -6.90 10.51 -24.54
N TRP A 70 -5.87 11.09 -24.00
CA TRP A 70 -5.59 12.53 -24.13
C TRP A 70 -4.26 12.80 -24.85
N LYS A 71 -3.62 11.74 -25.34
CA LYS A 71 -2.31 11.82 -26.03
C LYS A 71 -2.35 11.43 -27.50
N GLU A 72 -3.41 10.79 -27.97
CA GLU A 72 -3.49 10.36 -29.34
C GLU A 72 -3.95 11.49 -30.25
N ASP A 73 -3.23 11.66 -31.34
CA ASP A 73 -3.51 12.66 -32.38
C ASP A 73 -4.67 12.23 -33.30
N ILE A 74 -5.20 11.01 -33.15
CA ILE A 74 -6.23 10.44 -34.02
C ILE A 74 -7.29 9.65 -33.22
N THR A 75 -8.56 9.87 -33.55
CA THR A 75 -9.69 9.18 -32.94
C THR A 75 -10.04 7.87 -33.66
N ALA A 76 -10.76 6.97 -32.97
CA ALA A 76 -11.32 5.77 -33.60
C ALA A 76 -12.22 6.08 -34.80
N GLN A 77 -13.01 7.18 -34.73
CA GLN A 77 -13.87 7.60 -35.83
C GLN A 77 -13.09 8.05 -37.05
N GLU A 78 -11.98 8.75 -36.87
CA GLU A 78 -11.08 9.14 -37.97
C GLU A 78 -10.39 7.93 -38.60
N LEU A 79 -9.95 6.96 -37.79
CA LEU A 79 -9.38 5.69 -38.28
C LEU A 79 -10.39 4.90 -39.09
N LEU A 80 -11.65 4.84 -38.64
CA LEU A 80 -12.75 4.20 -39.36
C LEU A 80 -13.04 4.89 -40.68
N SER A 81 -13.12 6.22 -40.70
CA SER A 81 -13.36 7.01 -41.91
C SER A 81 -12.23 6.87 -42.93
N GLN A 82 -10.99 6.64 -42.47
CA GLN A 82 -9.81 6.38 -43.29
C GLN A 82 -9.68 4.92 -43.77
N GLY A 83 -10.58 4.04 -43.33
CA GLY A 83 -10.51 2.61 -43.64
C GLY A 83 -9.34 1.88 -42.97
N LYS A 84 -8.72 2.46 -41.93
CA LYS A 84 -7.61 1.85 -41.19
C LYS A 84 -8.05 0.85 -40.15
N ILE A 85 -9.30 0.92 -39.73
CA ILE A 85 -10.02 -0.06 -38.91
C ILE A 85 -11.43 -0.26 -39.48
N THR A 86 -12.11 -1.30 -39.04
CA THR A 86 -13.48 -1.62 -39.42
C THR A 86 -14.41 -1.58 -38.21
N GLU A 87 -15.73 -1.55 -38.44
CA GLU A 87 -16.72 -1.70 -37.36
C GLU A 87 -16.56 -3.05 -36.63
N ALA A 88 -16.15 -4.09 -37.34
CA ALA A 88 -15.88 -5.41 -36.75
C ALA A 88 -14.71 -5.38 -35.76
N ASP A 89 -13.70 -4.56 -35.99
CA ASP A 89 -12.58 -4.38 -35.05
C ASP A 89 -13.06 -3.67 -33.76
N ILE A 90 -13.93 -2.67 -33.91
CA ILE A 90 -14.56 -1.99 -32.77
C ILE A 90 -15.48 -2.96 -31.99
N ASP A 91 -16.29 -3.74 -32.68
CA ASP A 91 -17.15 -4.75 -32.06
C ASP A 91 -16.34 -5.80 -31.29
N ALA A 92 -15.24 -6.28 -31.86
CA ALA A 92 -14.35 -7.22 -31.19
C ALA A 92 -13.73 -6.64 -29.92
N MET A 93 -13.42 -5.34 -29.92
CA MET A 93 -12.90 -4.62 -28.75
C MET A 93 -13.99 -4.45 -27.65
N ILE A 94 -15.20 -4.10 -28.03
CA ILE A 94 -16.30 -3.76 -27.08
C ILE A 94 -17.00 -5.01 -26.52
N ARG A 95 -17.12 -6.06 -27.30
CA ARG A 95 -17.87 -7.29 -26.93
C ARG A 95 -17.44 -7.90 -25.61
N PRO A 96 -16.14 -8.11 -25.29
CA PRO A 96 -15.71 -8.67 -24.00
C PRO A 96 -16.05 -7.75 -22.83
N LEU A 97 -16.02 -6.42 -23.02
CA LEU A 97 -16.43 -5.44 -22.00
C LEU A 97 -17.91 -5.62 -21.65
N ILE A 98 -18.79 -5.60 -22.65
CA ILE A 98 -20.23 -5.73 -22.46
C ILE A 98 -20.57 -7.11 -21.87
N ALA A 99 -19.97 -8.19 -22.38
CA ALA A 99 -20.15 -9.54 -21.87
C ALA A 99 -19.74 -9.66 -20.39
N THR A 100 -18.62 -9.05 -20.00
CA THR A 100 -18.18 -9.00 -18.61
C THR A 100 -19.18 -8.23 -17.73
N CYS A 101 -19.67 -7.07 -18.19
CA CYS A 101 -20.67 -6.29 -17.47
C CYS A 101 -21.97 -7.09 -17.26
N ILE A 102 -22.44 -7.82 -18.28
CA ILE A 102 -23.64 -8.65 -18.19
C ILE A 102 -23.39 -9.82 -17.22
N ARG A 103 -22.27 -10.54 -17.38
CA ARG A 103 -21.91 -11.70 -16.54
C ARG A 103 -21.89 -11.37 -15.04
N PHE A 104 -21.44 -10.17 -14.69
CA PHE A 104 -21.37 -9.71 -13.29
C PHE A 104 -22.56 -8.85 -12.85
N GLY A 105 -23.63 -8.77 -13.67
CA GLY A 105 -24.84 -8.03 -13.36
C GLY A 105 -24.64 -6.50 -13.27
N LEU A 106 -23.53 -5.98 -13.85
CA LEU A 106 -23.26 -4.55 -13.84
C LEU A 106 -24.15 -3.77 -14.79
N TYR A 107 -24.60 -4.42 -15.87
CA TYR A 107 -25.50 -3.82 -16.87
C TYR A 107 -26.86 -3.45 -16.30
N ASP A 108 -27.38 -4.25 -15.38
CA ASP A 108 -28.69 -4.06 -14.76
C ASP A 108 -28.64 -3.17 -13.50
N ARG A 109 -27.45 -2.75 -13.06
CA ARG A 109 -27.32 -1.88 -11.89
C ARG A 109 -27.84 -0.48 -12.18
N LYS A 110 -28.72 -0.01 -11.32
CA LYS A 110 -29.10 1.42 -11.30
C LYS A 110 -27.95 2.20 -10.64
N GLY A 111 -27.42 3.21 -11.34
CA GLY A 111 -26.19 3.93 -11.01
C GLY A 111 -26.15 4.67 -9.65
N ASP A 112 -27.24 4.71 -8.90
CA ASP A 112 -27.37 5.44 -7.64
C ASP A 112 -27.13 4.59 -6.37
N GLU A 113 -26.82 3.31 -6.49
CA GLU A 113 -26.52 2.46 -5.35
C GLU A 113 -25.08 2.69 -4.80
N LYS A 114 -24.73 3.97 -4.54
CA LYS A 114 -23.38 4.32 -4.05
C LYS A 114 -23.09 3.80 -2.64
N TYR A 115 -24.09 3.64 -1.81
CA TYR A 115 -23.93 3.16 -0.44
C TYR A 115 -25.06 2.19 -0.08
N LYS A 116 -24.70 0.93 0.08
CA LYS A 116 -25.63 -0.06 0.64
C LYS A 116 -25.48 -0.08 2.16
N PRO A 117 -26.54 0.16 2.95
CA PRO A 117 -26.47 0.12 4.42
C PRO A 117 -25.87 -1.18 4.96
N GLU A 118 -26.15 -2.32 4.28
CA GLU A 118 -25.60 -3.62 4.63
C GLU A 118 -24.08 -3.70 4.48
N LEU A 119 -23.44 -2.89 3.62
CA LEU A 119 -21.98 -2.81 3.54
C LEU A 119 -21.39 -2.06 4.73
N LEU A 120 -22.09 -1.03 5.23
CA LEU A 120 -21.67 -0.32 6.44
C LEU A 120 -21.76 -1.22 7.69
N ALA A 121 -22.70 -2.15 7.74
CA ALA A 121 -22.79 -3.14 8.80
C ALA A 121 -21.56 -4.07 8.88
N LYS A 122 -20.79 -4.20 7.82
CA LYS A 122 -19.55 -4.99 7.77
C LYS A 122 -18.31 -4.24 8.24
N LEU A 123 -18.39 -2.95 8.53
CA LEU A 123 -17.24 -2.16 8.97
C LEU A 123 -16.50 -2.74 10.20
N PRO A 124 -17.17 -3.26 11.24
CA PRO A 124 -16.48 -3.90 12.35
C PRO A 124 -15.70 -5.15 11.94
N GLU A 125 -16.20 -5.95 11.01
CA GLU A 125 -15.51 -7.11 10.46
C GLU A 125 -14.27 -6.68 9.66
N HIS A 126 -14.39 -5.64 8.84
CA HIS A 126 -13.28 -5.05 8.09
C HIS A 126 -12.22 -4.46 9.02
N GLU A 127 -12.62 -3.81 10.11
CA GLU A 127 -11.71 -3.29 11.13
C GLU A 127 -10.94 -4.42 11.82
N ALA A 128 -11.62 -5.50 12.17
CA ALA A 128 -10.98 -6.68 12.75
C ALA A 128 -9.99 -7.34 11.78
N ALA A 129 -10.32 -7.39 10.48
CA ALA A 129 -9.41 -7.88 9.44
C ALA A 129 -8.17 -6.99 9.30
N ALA A 130 -8.35 -5.67 9.27
CA ALA A 130 -7.24 -4.71 9.21
C ALA A 130 -6.31 -4.82 10.45
N TYR A 131 -6.90 -4.96 11.64
CA TYR A 131 -6.15 -5.19 12.87
C TYR A 131 -5.34 -6.49 12.81
N ARG A 132 -5.96 -7.59 12.37
CA ARG A 132 -5.29 -8.89 12.23
C ARG A 132 -4.12 -8.80 11.23
N THR A 133 -4.34 -8.20 10.06
CA THR A 133 -3.30 -8.00 9.05
C THR A 133 -2.11 -7.23 9.62
N SER A 134 -2.36 -6.15 10.35
CA SER A 134 -1.28 -5.39 10.99
C SER A 134 -0.57 -6.20 12.07
N SER A 135 -1.32 -6.90 12.94
CA SER A 135 -0.74 -7.66 14.04
C SER A 135 0.12 -8.83 13.59
N GLU A 136 -0.28 -9.51 12.52
CA GLU A 136 0.48 -10.62 11.93
C GLU A 136 1.66 -10.12 11.08
N GLY A 137 1.62 -8.87 10.60
CA GLY A 137 2.66 -8.28 9.76
C GLY A 137 3.81 -7.59 10.51
N ILE A 138 3.71 -7.38 11.83
CA ILE A 138 4.78 -6.72 12.60
C ILE A 138 6.01 -7.60 12.68
N VAL A 139 7.17 -7.07 12.27
CA VAL A 139 8.47 -7.76 12.31
C VAL A 139 9.32 -7.26 13.48
N LEU A 140 9.84 -8.18 14.28
CA LEU A 140 10.84 -7.88 15.31
C LEU A 140 12.23 -8.12 14.73
N LEU A 141 12.88 -7.06 14.24
CA LEU A 141 14.20 -7.15 13.62
C LEU A 141 15.34 -7.34 14.64
N ARG A 142 15.16 -6.80 15.84
CA ARG A 142 16.13 -6.89 16.94
C ARG A 142 15.43 -6.83 18.29
N ASN A 143 15.90 -7.63 19.24
CA ASN A 143 15.54 -7.53 20.63
C ASN A 143 16.67 -8.13 21.48
N ASP A 144 17.31 -7.32 22.30
CA ASP A 144 18.37 -7.76 23.22
C ASP A 144 17.82 -8.18 24.61
N GLY A 145 16.52 -8.47 24.68
CA GLY A 145 15.81 -8.85 25.89
C GLY A 145 15.05 -7.69 26.56
N LEU A 146 14.96 -6.52 25.90
CA LEU A 146 14.17 -5.39 26.42
C LEU A 146 12.66 -5.65 26.30
N LEU A 147 12.22 -6.22 25.17
CA LEU A 147 10.81 -6.57 24.95
C LEU A 147 10.51 -8.03 25.37
N PRO A 148 9.34 -8.27 25.94
CA PRO A 148 8.28 -7.32 26.30
C PRO A 148 8.66 -6.42 27.47
N LEU A 149 8.08 -5.22 27.50
CA LEU A 149 8.32 -4.26 28.58
C LEU A 149 7.78 -4.81 29.91
N LYS A 150 8.56 -4.66 30.98
CA LYS A 150 8.14 -5.08 32.32
C LYS A 150 6.98 -4.20 32.84
N PRO A 151 6.06 -4.77 33.65
CA PRO A 151 5.04 -3.98 34.34
C PRO A 151 5.65 -2.79 35.08
N GLY A 152 5.01 -1.62 35.00
CA GLY A 152 5.47 -0.41 35.66
C GLY A 152 6.51 0.43 34.89
N THR A 153 7.08 -0.08 33.79
CA THR A 153 8.05 0.66 32.98
C THR A 153 7.47 1.99 32.49
N LYS A 154 8.20 3.08 32.70
CA LYS A 154 7.87 4.42 32.15
C LYS A 154 8.49 4.61 30.80
N ILE A 155 7.70 5.10 29.86
CA ILE A 155 8.08 5.24 28.45
C ILE A 155 8.12 6.71 28.08
N LEU A 156 9.21 7.17 27.47
CA LEU A 156 9.26 8.43 26.75
C LEU A 156 9.11 8.12 25.25
N ALA A 157 8.01 8.55 24.66
CA ALA A 157 7.75 8.37 23.24
C ALA A 157 8.00 9.66 22.46
N ALA A 158 8.69 9.56 21.33
CA ALA A 158 8.98 10.67 20.43
C ALA A 158 9.04 10.22 18.97
N GLY A 159 9.05 11.16 18.04
CA GLY A 159 9.26 10.88 16.61
C GLY A 159 8.16 11.40 15.71
N GLN A 160 8.24 11.02 14.43
CA GLN A 160 7.41 11.57 13.35
C GLN A 160 5.93 11.17 13.45
N PHE A 161 5.66 9.92 13.85
CA PHE A 161 4.34 9.32 13.71
C PHE A 161 3.66 9.06 15.06
N LEU A 162 3.75 10.04 16.00
CA LEU A 162 2.98 9.97 17.24
C LEU A 162 1.50 10.26 17.00
N ASP A 163 1.21 11.28 16.23
CA ASP A 163 -0.13 11.84 16.03
C ASP A 163 -0.65 11.65 14.60
N GLU A 164 0.19 11.17 13.68
CA GLU A 164 -0.15 10.86 12.31
C GLU A 164 0.02 9.36 12.03
N ILE A 165 -0.86 8.81 11.18
CA ILE A 165 -0.74 7.44 10.72
C ILE A 165 0.02 7.45 9.40
N PRO A 166 1.24 6.86 9.37
CA PRO A 166 2.00 6.76 8.13
C PRO A 166 1.26 5.83 7.14
N ARG A 167 1.29 6.24 5.87
CA ARG A 167 0.64 5.52 4.77
C ARG A 167 1.38 5.78 3.47
N GLY A 168 1.18 4.93 2.47
CA GLY A 168 1.62 5.18 1.12
C GLY A 168 0.99 6.46 0.55
N ALA A 169 1.73 7.16 -0.31
CA ALA A 169 1.26 8.33 -1.03
C ALA A 169 0.81 7.96 -2.45
N GLY A 170 0.24 8.93 -3.20
CA GLY A 170 -0.25 8.71 -4.56
C GLY A 170 -1.35 7.66 -4.63
N SER A 171 -1.24 6.73 -5.55
CA SER A 171 -2.18 5.62 -5.79
C SER A 171 -2.33 4.67 -4.60
N ALA A 172 -1.32 4.57 -3.74
CA ALA A 172 -1.32 3.74 -2.53
C ALA A 172 -1.89 4.44 -1.27
N ALA A 173 -2.44 5.66 -1.42
CA ALA A 173 -2.97 6.42 -0.29
C ALA A 173 -4.33 5.89 0.16
N VAL A 174 -4.35 5.06 1.19
CA VAL A 174 -5.58 4.54 1.81
C VAL A 174 -5.88 5.29 3.11
N LYS A 175 -7.10 5.82 3.22
CA LYS A 175 -7.60 6.48 4.43
C LYS A 175 -8.44 5.49 5.23
N GLY A 176 -8.08 5.26 6.49
CA GLY A 176 -8.96 4.57 7.43
C GLY A 176 -10.16 5.44 7.83
N TYR A 177 -11.18 4.82 8.43
CA TYR A 177 -12.36 5.53 8.93
C TYR A 177 -12.38 5.66 10.46
N ASN A 178 -11.73 4.75 11.19
CA ASN A 178 -11.64 4.74 12.64
C ASN A 178 -10.16 4.70 13.07
N ASN A 179 -9.48 5.79 12.79
CA ASN A 179 -8.03 5.87 12.93
C ASN A 179 -7.61 6.02 14.39
N VAL A 180 -6.63 5.22 14.81
CA VAL A 180 -5.99 5.30 16.13
C VAL A 180 -4.52 5.64 15.96
N THR A 181 -4.10 6.78 16.49
CA THR A 181 -2.70 7.23 16.44
C THR A 181 -1.82 6.41 17.39
N LEU A 182 -0.50 6.49 17.20
CA LEU A 182 0.43 5.84 18.12
C LEU A 182 0.29 6.42 19.54
N ARG A 183 0.10 7.72 19.68
CA ARG A 183 -0.16 8.37 20.98
C ARG A 183 -1.37 7.72 21.66
N GLN A 184 -2.51 7.66 20.98
CA GLN A 184 -3.74 7.08 21.54
C GLN A 184 -3.55 5.61 21.93
N ALA A 185 -2.92 4.80 21.06
CA ALA A 185 -2.66 3.40 21.34
C ALA A 185 -1.75 3.18 22.56
N LEU A 186 -0.72 4.03 22.71
CA LEU A 186 0.17 3.97 23.87
C LEU A 186 -0.52 4.45 25.16
N GLU A 187 -1.36 5.49 25.09
CA GLU A 187 -2.18 5.94 26.21
C GLU A 187 -3.20 4.89 26.65
N GLU A 188 -3.88 4.24 25.71
CA GLU A 188 -4.80 3.13 25.97
C GLU A 188 -4.09 1.97 26.68
N GLN A 189 -2.87 1.61 26.24
CA GLN A 189 -2.15 0.44 26.76
C GLN A 189 -1.38 0.71 28.06
N PHE A 190 -0.77 1.88 28.18
CA PHE A 190 0.18 2.16 29.26
C PHE A 190 -0.30 3.25 30.24
N GLY A 191 -1.33 4.02 29.87
CA GLY A 191 -1.89 5.10 30.71
C GLY A 191 -0.85 6.15 31.09
N ALA A 192 -0.82 6.56 32.32
CA ALA A 192 0.11 7.58 32.85
C ALA A 192 1.59 7.18 32.83
N ARG A 193 1.92 5.95 32.41
CA ARG A 193 3.31 5.48 32.28
C ARG A 193 3.99 5.94 30.97
N VAL A 194 3.24 6.49 30.04
CA VAL A 194 3.80 7.05 28.82
C VAL A 194 3.78 8.56 28.86
N THR A 195 4.89 9.17 28.45
CA THR A 195 5.04 10.60 28.23
C THR A 195 5.50 10.85 26.81
N PHE A 196 5.15 12.00 26.27
CA PHE A 196 5.44 12.35 24.88
C PHE A 196 6.26 13.62 24.80
N ALA A 197 7.21 13.68 23.89
CA ALA A 197 7.99 14.88 23.62
C ALA A 197 8.22 15.04 22.11
N GLU A 198 7.97 16.23 21.58
CA GLU A 198 8.24 16.54 20.16
C GLU A 198 9.73 16.64 19.88
N LYS A 199 10.47 17.28 20.78
CA LYS A 199 11.92 17.54 20.69
C LYS A 199 12.58 17.19 22.02
N PRO A 200 12.74 15.91 22.37
CA PRO A 200 13.32 15.53 23.65
C PRO A 200 14.78 16.01 23.78
N SER A 201 15.14 16.48 24.96
CA SER A 201 16.54 16.76 25.29
C SER A 201 17.32 15.46 25.58
N LYS A 202 18.65 15.55 25.60
CA LYS A 202 19.51 14.41 25.95
C LYS A 202 19.22 13.93 27.39
N GLU A 203 18.94 14.85 28.29
CA GLU A 203 18.63 14.59 29.70
C GLU A 203 17.29 13.86 29.82
N GLN A 204 16.28 14.25 29.03
CA GLN A 204 14.99 13.55 28.99
C GLN A 204 15.14 12.12 28.48
N PHE A 205 15.94 11.90 27.43
CA PHE A 205 16.23 10.55 26.98
C PHE A 205 16.94 9.71 28.06
N ALA A 206 17.96 10.30 28.70
CA ALA A 206 18.73 9.58 29.72
C ALA A 206 17.92 9.26 30.99
N ALA A 207 16.92 10.08 31.33
CA ALA A 207 16.09 9.91 32.51
C ALA A 207 14.94 8.91 32.34
N ALA A 208 14.59 8.53 31.10
CA ALA A 208 13.50 7.61 30.82
C ALA A 208 13.88 6.16 31.14
N ASP A 209 12.94 5.35 31.65
CA ASP A 209 13.17 3.92 31.82
C ASP A 209 13.34 3.24 30.46
N VAL A 210 12.53 3.64 29.48
CA VAL A 210 12.58 3.19 28.07
C VAL A 210 12.24 4.37 27.17
N VAL A 211 12.95 4.48 26.06
CA VAL A 211 12.66 5.44 24.99
C VAL A 211 12.03 4.67 23.82
N LEU A 212 10.91 5.16 23.29
CA LEU A 212 10.29 4.69 22.05
C LEU A 212 10.42 5.79 20.99
N ILE A 213 11.09 5.50 19.89
CA ILE A 213 11.24 6.42 18.77
C ILE A 213 10.47 5.89 17.56
N SER A 214 9.45 6.63 17.11
CA SER A 214 8.68 6.31 15.90
C SER A 214 9.20 7.13 14.73
N VAL A 215 9.73 6.46 13.73
CA VAL A 215 10.31 7.04 12.51
C VAL A 215 9.96 6.24 11.28
N GLY A 216 10.15 6.80 10.11
CA GLY A 216 9.94 6.07 8.86
C GLY A 216 9.94 6.96 7.64
N THR A 217 9.30 6.47 6.59
CA THR A 217 9.24 7.12 5.27
C THR A 217 7.81 7.12 4.77
N LEU A 218 7.51 8.02 3.83
CA LEU A 218 6.29 8.01 3.06
C LEU A 218 6.67 7.64 1.62
N ASP A 219 6.34 6.42 1.23
CA ASP A 219 6.67 5.89 -0.10
C ASP A 219 5.50 6.10 -1.05
N ALA A 220 5.79 6.34 -2.31
CA ALA A 220 4.80 6.44 -3.38
C ALA A 220 5.28 5.66 -4.60
N GLU A 221 4.33 5.11 -5.36
CA GLU A 221 4.60 4.46 -6.62
C GLU A 221 5.32 5.40 -7.59
N SER A 222 6.32 4.89 -8.30
CA SER A 222 7.13 5.62 -9.28
C SER A 222 7.92 6.82 -8.73
N ILE A 223 8.02 6.96 -7.42
CA ILE A 223 8.83 8.00 -6.78
C ILE A 223 9.96 7.34 -6.01
N GLU A 224 11.19 7.56 -6.51
CA GLU A 224 12.38 7.12 -5.80
C GLU A 224 12.69 8.02 -4.61
N ARG A 225 13.19 7.43 -3.55
CA ARG A 225 13.74 8.12 -2.38
C ARG A 225 15.09 7.53 -1.99
N PRO A 226 15.92 8.26 -1.25
CA PRO A 226 17.13 7.68 -0.66
C PRO A 226 16.81 6.45 0.20
N PHE A 227 17.64 5.43 0.14
CA PHE A 227 17.56 4.24 1.00
C PHE A 227 18.01 4.57 2.44
N ALA A 228 17.34 5.56 3.03
CA ALA A 228 17.65 6.10 4.36
C ALA A 228 16.40 6.76 4.96
N LEU A 229 16.40 6.93 6.26
CA LEU A 229 15.46 7.83 6.93
C LEU A 229 15.69 9.30 6.51
N PRO A 230 14.67 10.15 6.60
CA PRO A 230 14.90 11.61 6.57
C PRO A 230 15.97 12.03 7.60
N SER A 231 16.81 12.98 7.24
CA SER A 231 17.98 13.36 8.09
C SER A 231 17.61 13.75 9.52
N SER A 232 16.46 14.39 9.71
CA SER A 232 15.94 14.73 11.05
C SER A 232 15.57 13.51 11.87
N ALA A 233 14.95 12.52 11.24
CA ALA A 233 14.57 11.24 11.86
C ALA A 233 15.79 10.40 12.22
N GLU A 234 16.76 10.30 11.30
CA GLU A 234 18.03 9.62 11.52
C GLU A 234 18.77 10.21 12.72
N LYS A 235 18.87 11.55 12.78
CA LYS A 235 19.47 12.28 13.89
C LYS A 235 18.76 12.03 15.23
N LEU A 236 17.43 12.00 15.23
CA LEU A 236 16.64 11.74 16.43
C LEU A 236 16.91 10.32 16.97
N VAL A 237 16.94 9.31 16.09
CA VAL A 237 17.28 7.94 16.48
C VAL A 237 18.69 7.88 17.07
N GLN A 238 19.68 8.48 16.41
CA GLN A 238 21.07 8.49 16.88
C GLN A 238 21.21 9.19 18.24
N GLN A 239 20.49 10.28 18.48
CA GLN A 239 20.45 10.95 19.78
C GLN A 239 19.85 10.08 20.87
N ALA A 240 18.73 9.42 20.58
CA ALA A 240 18.05 8.54 21.52
C ALA A 240 18.91 7.34 21.92
N VAL A 241 19.42 6.57 20.95
CA VAL A 241 20.26 5.39 21.23
C VAL A 241 21.61 5.77 21.85
N GLY A 242 22.11 6.98 21.59
CA GLY A 242 23.34 7.51 22.22
C GLY A 242 23.14 7.99 23.65
N ALA A 243 21.92 8.33 24.05
CA ALA A 243 21.60 8.82 25.39
C ALA A 243 20.97 7.75 26.28
N ASN A 244 20.25 6.77 25.70
CA ASN A 244 19.57 5.73 26.45
C ASN A 244 19.74 4.37 25.74
N PRO A 245 20.48 3.39 26.32
CA PRO A 245 20.66 2.07 25.74
C PRO A 245 19.34 1.25 25.70
N ARG A 246 18.31 1.64 26.43
CA ARG A 246 17.00 1.02 26.42
C ARG A 246 16.04 1.71 25.45
N THR A 247 16.53 1.91 24.23
CA THR A 247 15.77 2.55 23.14
C THR A 247 15.16 1.48 22.25
N VAL A 248 13.85 1.57 22.05
CA VAL A 248 13.07 0.85 21.04
C VAL A 248 12.87 1.78 19.85
N VAL A 249 13.22 1.31 18.66
CA VAL A 249 12.96 2.04 17.40
C VAL A 249 11.81 1.35 16.68
N LEU A 250 10.71 2.07 16.48
CA LEU A 250 9.58 1.68 15.64
C LEU A 250 9.77 2.30 14.26
N VAL A 251 9.94 1.46 13.27
CA VAL A 251 10.08 1.87 11.86
C VAL A 251 8.76 1.67 11.13
N ASN A 252 8.24 2.74 10.56
CA ASN A 252 7.07 2.72 9.70
C ASN A 252 7.46 3.16 8.29
N SER A 253 7.59 2.20 7.37
CA SER A 253 8.02 2.43 5.99
C SER A 253 7.43 1.36 5.09
N GLY A 254 7.10 1.71 3.85
CA GLY A 254 6.60 0.75 2.85
C GLY A 254 7.68 -0.09 2.21
N SER A 255 8.96 0.33 2.31
CA SER A 255 10.12 -0.37 1.76
C SER A 255 11.32 -0.27 2.69
N GLY A 256 12.38 -1.02 2.41
CA GLY A 256 13.58 -1.07 3.24
C GLY A 256 14.25 0.28 3.47
N ILE A 257 14.94 0.40 4.59
CA ILE A 257 15.79 1.54 4.94
C ILE A 257 17.15 1.08 5.46
N ARG A 258 18.17 1.91 5.27
CA ARG A 258 19.49 1.70 5.86
C ARG A 258 19.48 2.04 7.35
N MET A 259 19.91 1.10 8.18
CA MET A 259 19.92 1.23 9.64
C MET A 259 21.34 1.15 10.24
N THR A 260 22.39 1.04 9.41
CA THR A 260 23.78 0.75 9.85
C THR A 260 24.35 1.77 10.83
N GLY A 261 23.82 2.99 10.88
CA GLY A 261 24.32 4.06 11.78
C GLY A 261 23.87 3.92 13.24
N TRP A 262 22.85 3.09 13.53
CA TRP A 262 22.20 3.06 14.85
C TRP A 262 21.63 1.68 15.26
N ALA A 263 21.44 0.75 14.34
CA ALA A 263 20.78 -0.52 14.64
C ALA A 263 21.42 -1.30 15.78
N ASP A 264 22.75 -1.37 15.81
CA ASP A 264 23.52 -2.10 16.84
C ASP A 264 23.41 -1.46 18.24
N LYS A 265 22.96 -0.21 18.33
CA LYS A 265 22.81 0.54 19.58
C LYS A 265 21.38 0.52 20.11
N ALA A 266 20.41 0.16 19.28
CA ALA A 266 19.01 0.04 19.69
C ALA A 266 18.80 -1.27 20.45
N ALA A 267 18.12 -1.25 21.59
CA ALA A 267 17.79 -2.46 22.34
C ALA A 267 16.75 -3.32 21.62
N ALA A 268 15.80 -2.68 20.94
CA ALA A 268 14.86 -3.38 20.08
C ALA A 268 14.49 -2.56 18.84
N ILE A 269 14.19 -3.24 17.74
CA ILE A 269 13.75 -2.65 16.50
C ILE A 269 12.51 -3.38 16.03
N LEU A 270 11.39 -2.68 15.97
CA LEU A 270 10.13 -3.14 15.39
C LEU A 270 9.94 -2.51 14.02
N TYR A 271 9.58 -3.31 13.03
CA TYR A 271 9.20 -2.85 11.71
C TYR A 271 7.68 -3.01 11.56
N GLY A 272 6.97 -1.88 11.62
CA GLY A 272 5.51 -1.84 11.66
C GLY A 272 4.86 -1.52 10.31
N TRP A 273 5.64 -1.45 9.22
CA TRP A 273 5.15 -1.09 7.88
C TRP A 273 4.28 0.16 7.91
N TYR A 274 3.20 0.18 7.14
CA TYR A 274 2.10 1.14 7.29
C TYR A 274 0.98 0.49 8.10
N PRO A 275 0.76 0.89 9.36
CA PRO A 275 -0.06 0.13 10.32
C PRO A 275 -1.57 0.18 10.02
N GLY A 276 -1.99 1.03 9.06
CA GLY A 276 -3.41 1.22 8.80
C GLY A 276 -4.16 1.88 9.96
N GLN A 277 -5.49 1.76 9.94
CA GLN A 277 -6.35 2.53 10.84
C GLN A 277 -6.21 2.19 12.34
N ASN A 278 -5.83 0.97 12.71
CA ASN A 278 -5.78 0.52 14.11
C ASN A 278 -4.55 -0.34 14.45
N GLY A 279 -3.55 -0.42 13.55
CA GLY A 279 -2.38 -1.25 13.76
C GLY A 279 -1.44 -0.74 14.85
N PHE A 280 -1.49 0.54 15.23
CA PHE A 280 -0.74 1.03 16.39
C PHE A 280 -1.19 0.40 17.71
N ARG A 281 -2.46 -0.06 17.82
CA ARG A 281 -2.88 -0.88 18.95
C ARG A 281 -2.16 -2.24 19.00
N ALA A 282 -1.93 -2.86 17.85
CA ALA A 282 -1.14 -4.09 17.78
C ALA A 282 0.31 -3.85 18.21
N ILE A 283 0.93 -2.75 17.76
CA ILE A 283 2.28 -2.35 18.17
C ILE A 283 2.36 -2.12 19.69
N ALA A 284 1.40 -1.42 20.28
CA ALA A 284 1.36 -1.21 21.72
C ALA A 284 1.24 -2.54 22.49
N LYS A 285 0.47 -3.50 21.99
CA LYS A 285 0.37 -4.86 22.57
C LYS A 285 1.64 -5.68 22.39
N VAL A 286 2.38 -5.54 21.28
CA VAL A 286 3.71 -6.14 21.14
C VAL A 286 4.66 -5.60 22.19
N LEU A 287 4.68 -4.29 22.42
CA LEU A 287 5.50 -3.69 23.47
C LEU A 287 5.14 -4.22 24.88
N ALA A 288 3.86 -4.46 25.14
CA ALA A 288 3.36 -4.99 26.41
C ALA A 288 3.52 -6.53 26.56
N GLY A 289 3.84 -7.26 25.50
CA GLY A 289 3.92 -8.73 25.49
C GLY A 289 2.59 -9.45 25.39
N GLU A 290 1.53 -8.75 25.02
CA GLU A 290 0.19 -9.32 24.78
C GLU A 290 0.04 -9.86 23.35
N LEU A 291 0.94 -9.50 22.46
CA LEU A 291 1.03 -9.96 21.08
C LEU A 291 2.47 -10.32 20.74
N ASN A 292 2.66 -11.47 20.08
CA ASN A 292 3.97 -11.88 19.58
C ASN A 292 4.13 -11.42 18.12
N PRO A 293 5.17 -10.62 17.79
CA PRO A 293 5.45 -10.24 16.41
C PRO A 293 5.91 -11.47 15.63
N SER A 294 5.29 -11.76 14.50
CA SER A 294 5.50 -12.97 13.71
C SER A 294 5.66 -12.72 12.21
N GLY A 295 5.70 -11.46 11.81
CA GLY A 295 5.87 -11.03 10.43
C GLY A 295 7.27 -11.27 9.86
#